data_481b379d36b57b2d853438df03bae0ee
#
_entry.id   481b379d36b57b2d853438df03bae0ee
#
_cell.length_a   1.000
_cell.length_b   1.000
_cell.length_c   1.000
_cell.angle_alpha   90.00
_cell.angle_beta   90.00
_cell.angle_gamma   90.00
#
_symmetry.space_group_name_H-M   'P 1'
#
loop_
_entity.id
_entity.type
_entity.pdbx_description
1 polymer ?
#
loop_
_entity_poly.entity_id
_entity_poly.type
_entity_poly.pdbx_seq_one_letter_code
_entity_poly.pdbx_strand_id
1 'polypeptide(L)'
;MPVEPRKRFSWIFTAETPLDRDLPLTIDPSGVHFRQDGPTTYLAGCPADPDPAVDYDDFIMDHDRWQDHVWPTIAARIPQFQAIRVVNEWAGHYAFNTLDQNAILGPHHEIGNFIFQNGFSGHGLQQSPAMGRGVSELITYGEYRSLDLSPFSWDRIIENRPIVETAVI
;
A
#
# COMPACT_ATOMS: atom_id res chain seq x y z
N MET A 1 -12.89 -13.90 -5.77
CA MET A 1 -12.48 -12.82 -4.83
C MET A 1 -12.00 -11.64 -5.66
N PRO A 2 -12.48 -10.41 -5.45
CA PRO A 2 -12.16 -9.25 -6.28
C PRO A 2 -10.81 -8.63 -5.84
N VAL A 3 -9.74 -9.40 -5.91
CA VAL A 3 -8.39 -8.96 -5.53
C VAL A 3 -7.43 -9.24 -6.66
N GLU A 4 -6.72 -8.21 -7.09
CA GLU A 4 -5.78 -8.24 -8.20
C GLU A 4 -4.41 -7.73 -7.78
N PRO A 5 -3.31 -8.23 -8.36
CA PRO A 5 -1.99 -7.64 -8.17
C PRO A 5 -1.89 -6.31 -8.94
N ARG A 6 -1.49 -5.25 -8.25
CA ARG A 6 -1.20 -3.92 -8.81
C ARG A 6 0.22 -3.52 -8.47
N LYS A 7 1.02 -3.09 -9.46
CA LYS A 7 2.41 -2.72 -9.23
C LYS A 7 2.55 -1.41 -8.47
N ARG A 8 3.52 -1.39 -7.57
CA ARG A 8 4.02 -0.20 -6.86
C ARG A 8 5.52 -0.16 -6.99
N PHE A 9 6.04 0.99 -7.34
CA PHE A 9 7.46 1.21 -7.52
C PHE A 9 8.04 1.91 -6.30
N SER A 10 9.26 1.52 -5.95
CA SER A 10 10.02 2.13 -4.86
C SER A 10 11.46 2.35 -5.27
N TRP A 11 11.98 3.51 -4.94
CA TRP A 11 13.37 3.90 -5.16
C TRP A 11 14.01 4.37 -3.87
N ILE A 12 15.20 3.85 -3.57
CA ILE A 12 16.04 4.37 -2.50
C ILE A 12 17.09 5.28 -3.14
N PHE A 13 17.26 6.47 -2.62
CA PHE A 13 18.21 7.43 -3.13
C PHE A 13 18.95 8.17 -2.00
N THR A 14 20.09 8.75 -2.34
CA THR A 14 20.84 9.68 -1.51
C THR A 14 20.79 11.06 -2.13
N ALA A 15 20.86 12.12 -1.33
CA ALA A 15 21.04 13.49 -1.79
C ALA A 15 22.51 13.91 -1.63
N GLU A 16 23.02 14.72 -2.56
CA GLU A 16 24.38 15.31 -2.43
C GLU A 16 24.49 16.15 -1.15
N THR A 17 23.44 16.90 -0.85
CA THR A 17 23.27 17.61 0.42
C THR A 17 22.12 16.98 1.19
N PRO A 18 22.38 16.13 2.18
CA PRO A 18 21.31 15.53 3.01
C PRO A 18 20.50 16.60 3.75
N LEU A 19 19.27 16.24 4.09
CA LEU A 19 18.43 17.11 4.92
C LEU A 19 19.00 17.21 6.34
N ASP A 20 18.79 18.35 7.00
CA ASP A 20 19.21 18.64 8.36
C ASP A 20 18.27 18.09 9.44
N ARG A 21 17.18 17.46 9.01
CA ARG A 21 16.14 16.85 9.86
C ARG A 21 15.52 15.63 9.19
N ASP A 22 14.93 14.77 10.01
CA ASP A 22 14.21 13.61 9.52
C ASP A 22 13.00 14.02 8.68
N LEU A 23 12.81 13.30 7.58
CA LEU A 23 11.70 13.50 6.66
C LEU A 23 10.57 12.50 7.01
N PRO A 24 9.42 12.97 7.50
CA PRO A 24 8.26 12.09 7.71
C PRO A 24 7.73 11.58 6.38
N LEU A 25 6.87 10.55 6.43
CA LEU A 25 6.12 10.14 5.25
C LEU A 25 5.31 11.32 4.72
N THR A 26 5.63 11.72 3.52
CA THR A 26 5.01 12.83 2.80
C THR A 26 4.37 12.28 1.53
N ILE A 27 3.11 12.66 1.28
CA ILE A 27 2.35 12.24 0.10
C ILE A 27 2.00 13.48 -0.69
N ASP A 28 2.48 13.53 -1.93
CA ASP A 28 2.15 14.60 -2.88
C ASP A 28 0.78 14.34 -3.52
N PRO A 29 -0.01 15.38 -3.87
CA PRO A 29 -1.26 15.20 -4.59
C PRO A 29 -1.17 14.43 -5.92
N SER A 30 0.03 14.32 -6.49
CA SER A 30 0.30 13.50 -7.68
C SER A 30 0.37 11.98 -7.39
N GLY A 31 0.24 11.55 -6.13
CA GLY A 31 0.41 10.16 -5.70
C GLY A 31 1.86 9.76 -5.39
N VAL A 32 2.84 10.62 -5.68
CA VAL A 32 4.22 10.40 -5.26
C VAL A 32 4.32 10.52 -3.76
N HIS A 33 4.88 9.50 -3.11
CA HIS A 33 5.15 9.52 -1.68
C HIS A 33 6.64 9.35 -1.43
N PHE A 34 7.14 9.96 -0.36
CA PHE A 34 8.55 9.90 0.00
C PHE A 34 8.76 10.09 1.51
N ARG A 35 9.85 9.55 2.03
CA ARG A 35 10.19 9.59 3.45
C ARG A 35 11.68 9.35 3.69
N GLN A 36 12.11 9.61 4.91
CA GLN A 36 13.40 9.11 5.39
C GLN A 36 13.40 7.58 5.43
N ASP A 37 14.50 6.95 4.99
CA ASP A 37 14.67 5.50 5.02
C ASP A 37 15.86 5.06 5.86
N GLY A 38 16.87 5.90 5.98
CA GLY A 38 18.06 5.69 6.81
C GLY A 38 18.74 7.02 7.14
N PRO A 39 19.89 7.03 7.79
CA PRO A 39 20.55 8.28 8.21
C PRO A 39 20.84 9.26 7.06
N THR A 40 21.09 8.75 5.85
CA THR A 40 21.41 9.56 4.65
C THR A 40 20.66 9.10 3.42
N THR A 41 19.70 8.19 3.59
CA THR A 41 18.92 7.62 2.50
C THR A 41 17.46 7.98 2.62
N TYR A 42 16.81 8.11 1.48
CA TYR A 42 15.40 8.42 1.36
C TYR A 42 14.74 7.38 0.47
N LEU A 43 13.45 7.14 0.70
CA LEU A 43 12.61 6.32 -0.15
C LEU A 43 11.61 7.23 -0.85
N ALA A 44 11.40 7.03 -2.14
CA ALA A 44 10.25 7.55 -2.87
C ALA A 44 9.55 6.40 -3.61
N GLY A 45 8.25 6.57 -3.81
CA GLY A 45 7.44 5.62 -4.54
C GLY A 45 6.22 6.28 -5.17
N CYS A 46 5.59 5.56 -6.09
CA CYS A 46 4.32 5.95 -6.69
C CYS A 46 3.58 4.72 -7.23
N PRO A 47 2.27 4.81 -7.47
CA PRO A 47 1.55 3.83 -8.28
C PRO A 47 1.98 3.91 -9.75
N ALA A 48 1.68 2.86 -10.52
CA ALA A 48 1.69 2.92 -11.97
C ALA A 48 0.61 3.90 -12.48
N ASP A 49 0.75 4.37 -13.71
CA ASP A 49 -0.26 5.20 -14.38
C ASP A 49 -0.21 4.93 -15.89
N PRO A 50 -1.22 4.27 -16.47
CA PRO A 50 -2.37 3.70 -15.77
C PRO A 50 -1.97 2.64 -14.76
N ASP A 51 -2.87 2.32 -13.80
CA ASP A 51 -2.67 1.30 -12.76
C ASP A 51 -3.47 0.01 -13.07
N PRO A 52 -3.06 -0.79 -14.07
CA PRO A 52 -3.74 -2.03 -14.43
C PRO A 52 -3.38 -3.17 -13.49
N ALA A 53 -4.21 -4.22 -13.47
CA ALA A 53 -3.79 -5.51 -12.97
C ALA A 53 -2.59 -6.03 -13.78
N VAL A 54 -1.67 -6.69 -13.11
CA VAL A 54 -0.46 -7.26 -13.72
C VAL A 54 -0.39 -8.78 -13.44
N ASP A 55 0.49 -9.49 -14.14
CA ASP A 55 0.76 -10.88 -13.81
C ASP A 55 1.48 -10.97 -12.46
N TYR A 56 1.26 -12.08 -11.74
CA TYR A 56 1.78 -12.28 -10.38
C TYR A 56 3.31 -12.32 -10.28
N ASP A 57 4.00 -12.53 -11.40
CA ASP A 57 5.46 -12.56 -11.55
C ASP A 57 6.04 -11.34 -12.29
N ASP A 58 5.21 -10.35 -12.64
CA ASP A 58 5.65 -9.11 -13.27
C ASP A 58 6.18 -8.11 -12.25
N PHE A 59 7.50 -8.10 -12.05
CA PHE A 59 8.24 -7.14 -11.22
C PHE A 59 9.14 -6.21 -12.05
N ILE A 60 8.83 -6.02 -13.33
CA ILE A 60 9.60 -5.13 -14.21
C ILE A 60 9.43 -3.70 -13.73
N MET A 61 10.57 -3.00 -13.53
CA MET A 61 10.60 -1.58 -13.15
C MET A 61 10.20 -0.69 -14.32
N ASP A 62 9.58 0.43 -13.99
CA ASP A 62 9.32 1.54 -14.90
C ASP A 62 10.32 2.67 -14.61
N HIS A 63 11.45 2.65 -15.32
CA HIS A 63 12.51 3.65 -15.13
C HIS A 63 12.13 5.04 -15.66
N ASP A 64 11.29 5.10 -16.69
CA ASP A 64 10.82 6.38 -17.25
C ASP A 64 9.93 7.09 -16.21
N ARG A 65 9.16 6.33 -15.42
CA ARG A 65 8.35 6.88 -14.33
C ARG A 65 9.18 7.62 -13.28
N TRP A 66 10.38 7.13 -12.97
CA TRP A 66 11.29 7.85 -12.09
C TRP A 66 11.72 9.18 -12.70
N GLN A 67 12.17 9.17 -13.94
CA GLN A 67 12.72 10.35 -14.62
C GLN A 67 11.65 11.41 -14.90
N ASP A 68 10.47 10.96 -15.35
CA ASP A 68 9.45 11.88 -15.87
C ASP A 68 8.45 12.35 -14.80
N HIS A 69 8.34 11.61 -13.69
CA HIS A 69 7.31 11.90 -12.70
C HIS A 69 7.84 11.98 -11.27
N VAL A 70 8.51 10.93 -10.76
CA VAL A 70 8.84 10.85 -9.33
C VAL A 70 9.92 11.86 -8.96
N TRP A 71 11.06 11.82 -9.64
CA TRP A 71 12.16 12.74 -9.36
C TRP A 71 11.78 14.22 -9.55
N PRO A 72 11.15 14.65 -10.65
CA PRO A 72 10.71 16.04 -10.78
C PRO A 72 9.78 16.50 -9.68
N THR A 73 8.84 15.61 -9.23
CA THR A 73 7.91 15.92 -8.14
C THR A 73 8.63 16.15 -6.82
N ILE A 74 9.54 15.25 -6.42
CA ILE A 74 10.26 15.38 -5.13
C ILE A 74 11.26 16.55 -5.18
N ALA A 75 11.91 16.79 -6.32
CA ALA A 75 12.84 17.91 -6.51
C ALA A 75 12.15 19.28 -6.45
N ALA A 76 10.89 19.36 -6.93
CA ALA A 76 10.09 20.56 -6.82
C ALA A 76 9.68 20.88 -5.37
N ARG A 77 9.50 19.85 -4.53
CA ARG A 77 9.13 19.99 -3.11
C ARG A 77 10.32 20.26 -2.21
N ILE A 78 11.46 19.64 -2.48
CA ILE A 78 12.66 19.70 -1.65
C ILE A 78 13.85 20.03 -2.55
N PRO A 79 14.38 21.27 -2.52
CA PRO A 79 15.46 21.69 -3.41
C PRO A 79 16.73 20.83 -3.34
N GLN A 80 17.05 20.25 -2.17
CA GLN A 80 18.19 19.33 -2.02
C GLN A 80 18.05 18.05 -2.85
N PHE A 81 16.83 17.69 -3.25
CA PHE A 81 16.55 16.51 -4.08
C PHE A 81 16.71 16.77 -5.58
N GLN A 82 17.20 17.95 -5.98
CA GLN A 82 17.64 18.19 -7.36
C GLN A 82 18.94 17.44 -7.71
N ALA A 83 19.81 17.23 -6.71
CA ALA A 83 21.08 16.51 -6.87
C ALA A 83 21.06 15.22 -6.04
N ILE A 84 20.59 14.14 -6.66
CA ILE A 84 20.40 12.84 -6.00
C ILE A 84 21.01 11.71 -6.81
N ARG A 85 21.19 10.58 -6.14
CA ARG A 85 21.60 9.32 -6.75
C ARG A 85 20.71 8.18 -6.26
N VAL A 86 20.03 7.50 -7.18
CA VAL A 86 19.35 6.24 -6.88
C VAL A 86 20.38 5.17 -6.57
N VAL A 87 20.20 4.48 -5.45
CA VAL A 87 21.11 3.43 -4.96
C VAL A 87 20.45 2.06 -4.92
N ASN A 88 19.13 1.99 -4.91
CA ASN A 88 18.37 0.75 -5.00
C ASN A 88 16.96 1.03 -5.53
N GLU A 89 16.33 0.02 -6.12
CA GLU A 89 14.96 0.11 -6.62
C GLU A 89 14.31 -1.26 -6.69
N TRP A 90 12.99 -1.31 -6.58
CA TRP A 90 12.20 -2.52 -6.78
C TRP A 90 10.75 -2.21 -7.12
N ALA A 91 10.09 -3.18 -7.75
CA ALA A 91 8.64 -3.23 -7.87
C ALA A 91 8.08 -4.24 -6.88
N GLY A 92 6.92 -3.95 -6.31
CA GLY A 92 6.13 -4.84 -5.47
C GLY A 92 4.68 -4.86 -5.91
N HIS A 93 3.90 -5.81 -5.38
CA HIS A 93 2.48 -5.87 -5.68
C HIS A 93 1.63 -5.54 -4.45
N TYR A 94 0.62 -4.69 -4.65
CA TYR A 94 -0.51 -4.59 -3.74
C TYR A 94 -1.53 -5.69 -4.08
N ALA A 95 -2.09 -6.31 -3.05
CA ALA A 95 -3.29 -7.12 -3.15
C ALA A 95 -4.50 -6.16 -3.20
N PHE A 96 -4.79 -5.64 -4.40
CA PHE A 96 -5.75 -4.56 -4.61
C PHE A 96 -7.17 -5.10 -4.67
N ASN A 97 -8.04 -4.69 -3.73
CA ASN A 97 -9.45 -5.04 -3.75
C ASN A 97 -10.19 -4.10 -4.71
N THR A 98 -10.67 -4.64 -5.82
CA THR A 98 -11.33 -3.87 -6.89
C THR A 98 -12.73 -3.42 -6.55
N LEU A 99 -13.37 -3.97 -5.50
CA LEU A 99 -14.68 -3.53 -5.06
C LEU A 99 -14.61 -2.15 -4.38
N ASP A 100 -13.70 -2.00 -3.42
CA ASP A 100 -13.74 -0.84 -2.53
C ASP A 100 -12.38 -0.49 -1.89
N GLN A 101 -11.29 -1.14 -2.32
CA GLN A 101 -9.93 -0.92 -1.83
C GLN A 101 -9.74 -1.18 -0.32
N ASN A 102 -10.70 -1.84 0.33
CA ASN A 102 -10.64 -2.21 1.73
C ASN A 102 -10.39 -3.70 1.94
N ALA A 103 -9.77 -4.03 3.06
CA ALA A 103 -9.45 -5.41 3.43
C ALA A 103 -10.69 -6.29 3.45
N ILE A 104 -10.51 -7.56 3.13
CA ILE A 104 -11.50 -8.63 3.28
C ILE A 104 -11.09 -9.45 4.50
N LEU A 105 -11.92 -9.45 5.53
CA LEU A 105 -11.64 -10.11 6.80
C LEU A 105 -12.84 -10.97 7.24
N GLY A 106 -12.55 -12.12 7.84
CA GLY A 106 -13.58 -12.96 8.47
C GLY A 106 -13.82 -14.29 7.79
N PRO A 107 -14.75 -15.09 8.31
CA PRO A 107 -14.96 -16.46 7.85
C PRO A 107 -15.59 -16.51 6.45
N HIS A 108 -15.26 -17.57 5.74
CA HIS A 108 -15.97 -17.93 4.51
C HIS A 108 -17.36 -18.46 4.86
N HIS A 109 -18.39 -18.07 4.12
CA HIS A 109 -19.79 -18.40 4.44
C HIS A 109 -20.12 -19.90 4.32
N GLU A 110 -19.38 -20.66 3.49
CA GLU A 110 -19.60 -22.10 3.27
C GLU A 110 -18.53 -22.98 3.90
N ILE A 111 -17.31 -22.45 4.11
CA ILE A 111 -16.16 -23.23 4.56
C ILE A 111 -15.80 -22.78 5.98
N GLY A 112 -16.28 -23.51 6.99
CA GLY A 112 -16.23 -23.08 8.38
C GLY A 112 -14.84 -22.95 9.01
N ASN A 113 -13.78 -23.50 8.40
CA ASN A 113 -12.39 -23.39 8.85
C ASN A 113 -11.53 -22.52 7.94
N PHE A 114 -12.13 -21.70 7.06
CA PHE A 114 -11.44 -20.79 6.19
C PHE A 114 -11.75 -19.34 6.59
N ILE A 115 -10.72 -18.58 6.93
CA ILE A 115 -10.84 -17.17 7.31
C ILE A 115 -10.04 -16.33 6.31
N PHE A 116 -10.70 -15.33 5.72
CA PHE A 116 -10.05 -14.33 4.89
C PHE A 116 -9.27 -13.31 5.73
N GLN A 117 -8.11 -12.93 5.22
CA GLN A 117 -7.35 -11.76 5.62
C GLN A 117 -6.54 -11.29 4.40
N ASN A 118 -7.16 -10.56 3.51
CA ASN A 118 -6.61 -10.22 2.19
C ASN A 118 -7.15 -8.89 1.66
N GLY A 119 -6.63 -8.45 0.50
CA GLY A 119 -7.16 -7.30 -0.23
C GLY A 119 -6.92 -5.95 0.46
N PHE A 120 -5.80 -5.77 1.14
CA PHE A 120 -5.50 -4.57 1.92
C PHE A 120 -5.18 -3.33 1.09
N SER A 121 -4.98 -3.45 -0.21
CA SER A 121 -4.82 -2.34 -1.16
C SER A 121 -3.79 -1.27 -0.74
N GLY A 122 -2.68 -1.70 -0.09
CA GLY A 122 -1.62 -0.83 0.42
C GLY A 122 -1.72 -0.45 1.90
N HIS A 123 -2.85 -0.67 2.57
CA HIS A 123 -3.04 -0.32 3.98
C HIS A 123 -2.67 -1.44 4.98
N GLY A 124 -2.11 -2.55 4.49
CA GLY A 124 -1.86 -3.74 5.32
C GLY A 124 -0.94 -3.50 6.51
N LEU A 125 0.11 -2.70 6.35
CA LEU A 125 1.07 -2.46 7.43
C LEU A 125 0.42 -1.77 8.63
N GLN A 126 -0.30 -0.66 8.41
CA GLN A 126 -0.93 0.11 9.47
C GLN A 126 -2.16 -0.59 10.06
N GLN A 127 -2.88 -1.41 9.28
CA GLN A 127 -4.07 -2.12 9.73
C GLN A 127 -3.75 -3.47 10.40
N SER A 128 -2.58 -4.06 10.15
CA SER A 128 -2.23 -5.43 10.59
C SER A 128 -2.42 -5.71 12.08
N PRO A 129 -2.11 -4.79 13.04
CA PRO A 129 -2.32 -5.07 14.45
C PRO A 129 -3.80 -5.26 14.81
N ALA A 130 -4.67 -4.41 14.27
CA ALA A 130 -6.11 -4.47 14.52
C ALA A 130 -6.74 -5.69 13.84
N MET A 131 -6.39 -5.93 12.58
CA MET A 131 -6.91 -7.06 11.80
C MET A 131 -6.43 -8.40 12.34
N GLY A 132 -5.16 -8.51 12.73
CA GLY A 132 -4.60 -9.71 13.37
C GLY A 132 -5.28 -10.01 14.71
N ARG A 133 -5.59 -8.99 15.51
CA ARG A 133 -6.34 -9.14 16.74
C ARG A 133 -7.76 -9.66 16.46
N GLY A 134 -8.47 -9.09 15.50
CA GLY A 134 -9.82 -9.54 15.13
C GLY A 134 -9.82 -11.00 14.67
N VAL A 135 -8.87 -11.44 13.86
CA VAL A 135 -8.73 -12.84 13.45
C VAL A 135 -8.47 -13.74 14.66
N SER A 136 -7.61 -13.33 15.59
CA SER A 136 -7.33 -14.06 16.82
C SER A 136 -8.61 -14.20 17.69
N GLU A 137 -9.40 -13.16 17.79
CA GLU A 137 -10.68 -13.17 18.54
C GLU A 137 -11.71 -14.09 17.87
N LEU A 138 -11.84 -14.04 16.54
CA LEU A 138 -12.71 -14.96 15.79
C LEU A 138 -12.33 -16.42 15.99
N ILE A 139 -11.04 -16.76 15.93
CA ILE A 139 -10.57 -18.13 16.12
C ILE A 139 -10.81 -18.61 17.56
N THR A 140 -10.56 -17.73 18.55
CA THR A 140 -10.59 -18.11 19.96
C THR A 140 -12.01 -18.11 20.53
N TYR A 141 -12.83 -17.14 20.13
CA TYR A 141 -14.14 -16.88 20.76
C TYR A 141 -15.32 -17.02 19.80
N GLY A 142 -15.07 -17.08 18.48
CA GLY A 142 -16.12 -17.08 17.47
C GLY A 142 -16.75 -15.71 17.20
N GLU A 143 -16.22 -14.65 17.82
CA GLU A 143 -16.76 -13.29 17.71
C GLU A 143 -15.68 -12.22 17.90
N TYR A 144 -15.91 -11.02 17.38
CA TYR A 144 -15.08 -9.83 17.68
C TYR A 144 -15.42 -9.31 19.08
N ARG A 145 -14.41 -8.94 19.88
CA ARG A 145 -14.58 -8.46 21.26
C ARG A 145 -14.06 -7.06 21.49
N SER A 146 -12.95 -6.70 20.87
CA SER A 146 -12.28 -5.42 21.10
C SER A 146 -12.62 -4.37 20.04
N LEU A 147 -12.81 -4.78 18.81
CA LEU A 147 -13.17 -3.94 17.67
C LEU A 147 -14.19 -4.68 16.82
N ASP A 148 -15.26 -4.03 16.43
CA ASP A 148 -16.17 -4.58 15.44
C ASP A 148 -15.55 -4.47 14.04
N LEU A 149 -15.07 -5.60 13.50
CA LEU A 149 -14.53 -5.69 12.15
C LEU A 149 -15.51 -6.35 11.17
N SER A 150 -16.76 -6.55 11.56
CA SER A 150 -17.81 -7.09 10.70
C SER A 150 -18.05 -6.28 9.41
N PRO A 151 -17.83 -4.95 9.35
CA PRO A 151 -17.90 -4.21 8.08
C PRO A 151 -16.97 -4.73 7.02
N PHE A 152 -15.82 -5.35 7.39
CA PHE A 152 -14.83 -5.91 6.46
C PHE A 152 -15.14 -7.35 6.02
N SER A 153 -16.31 -7.91 6.41
CA SER A 153 -16.65 -9.31 6.16
C SER A 153 -16.66 -9.67 4.67
N TRP A 154 -16.46 -10.97 4.39
CA TRP A 154 -16.63 -11.55 3.07
C TRP A 154 -18.05 -11.37 2.51
N ASP A 155 -19.06 -11.34 3.38
CA ASP A 155 -20.46 -11.18 2.98
C ASP A 155 -20.70 -9.87 2.21
N ARG A 156 -20.01 -8.78 2.59
CA ARG A 156 -20.13 -7.51 1.83
C ARG A 156 -19.69 -7.64 0.38
N ILE A 157 -18.73 -8.53 0.10
CA ILE A 157 -18.26 -8.79 -1.27
C ILE A 157 -19.37 -9.50 -2.07
N ILE A 158 -19.99 -10.52 -1.48
CA ILE A 158 -21.07 -11.28 -2.12
C ILE A 158 -22.28 -10.38 -2.37
N GLU A 159 -22.61 -9.54 -1.38
CA GLU A 159 -23.75 -8.64 -1.44
C GLU A 159 -23.49 -7.34 -2.21
N ASN A 160 -22.26 -7.16 -2.72
CA ASN A 160 -21.83 -5.94 -3.42
C ASN A 160 -22.09 -4.67 -2.59
N ARG A 161 -21.72 -4.68 -1.32
CA ARG A 161 -21.84 -3.56 -0.38
C ARG A 161 -20.46 -2.93 -0.12
N PRO A 162 -19.96 -2.02 -1.00
CA PRO A 162 -18.65 -1.40 -0.82
C PRO A 162 -18.60 -0.49 0.40
N ILE A 163 -17.43 -0.46 1.05
CA ILE A 163 -17.08 0.58 2.00
C ILE A 163 -16.40 1.69 1.21
N VAL A 164 -17.01 2.89 1.19
CA VAL A 164 -16.42 4.00 0.43
C VAL A 164 -15.22 4.55 1.19
N GLU A 165 -14.02 4.33 0.63
CA GLU A 165 -12.77 4.88 1.14
C GLU A 165 -12.32 6.04 0.24
N THR A 166 -11.94 7.14 0.84
CA THR A 166 -11.51 8.35 0.12
C THR A 166 -10.02 8.66 0.28
N ALA A 167 -9.34 7.98 1.20
CA ALA A 167 -7.94 8.19 1.53
C ALA A 167 -7.06 7.02 1.01
N VAL A 168 -7.17 6.70 -0.26
CA VAL A 168 -6.36 5.65 -0.90
C VAL A 168 -5.05 6.24 -1.43
N ILE A 169 -3.95 5.55 -1.18
CA ILE A 169 -2.59 5.92 -1.59
C ILE A 169 -2.16 5.08 -2.79
#